data_b09cd50307e5739077beddd979ed117b
#
_entry.id   b09cd50307e5739077beddd979ed117b
#
_cell.length_a   1.000
_cell.length_b   1.000
_cell.length_c   1.000
_cell.angle_alpha   90.00
_cell.angle_beta   90.00
_cell.angle_gamma   90.00
#
_symmetry.space_group_name_H-M   'P 1'
#
loop_
_entity.id
_entity.type
_entity.pdbx_description
1 polymer ?
#
loop_
_entity_poly.entity_id
_entity_poly.type
_entity_poly.pdbx_seq_one_letter_code
_entity_poly.pdbx_strand_id
1 'polypeptide(L)'
;GGSNVDALIFDMSDAGAATFSDKVTIGDGKLVLNSTAVTSTAAELNLLDGVSGLVQADLTKLAAVDSTAAELNIVDGGTSATSTTVADADRVVLNDNGTMVQVAMTDIKTYIGGGTSWQAVKTSNFTASAGQGVFCNTTSAAFTLTLPASPSIGDEVSFVDYAGTFDTNNLTIGRNSSKIHGADEDLTVAVERAANTLVFTDSTQGWLLKTK
;
A
#
# COMPACT_ATOMS: atom_id res chain seq x y z
N GLY A 1 -75.05 11.44 -12.59
CA GLY A 1 -73.84 11.52 -11.83
C GLY A 1 -73.06 12.75 -12.22
N GLY A 2 -73.21 13.85 -11.45
CA GLY A 2 -72.40 15.05 -11.67
C GLY A 2 -70.95 14.81 -11.25
N SER A 3 -70.04 15.04 -12.17
CA SER A 3 -68.63 15.15 -11.83
C SER A 3 -68.47 16.41 -10.97
N ASN A 4 -68.30 16.27 -9.68
CA ASN A 4 -67.79 17.37 -8.86
C ASN A 4 -66.37 17.65 -9.32
N VAL A 5 -66.18 18.74 -9.98
CA VAL A 5 -64.83 19.29 -10.23
C VAL A 5 -64.65 20.43 -9.23
N ASP A 6 -64.34 20.14 -8.03
CA ASP A 6 -63.92 21.14 -7.02
C ASP A 6 -62.48 21.53 -7.34
N ALA A 7 -62.30 22.43 -8.30
CA ALA A 7 -61.03 23.08 -8.57
C ALA A 7 -60.93 24.35 -7.71
N LEU A 8 -60.17 24.31 -6.64
CA LEU A 8 -59.77 25.53 -5.92
C LEU A 8 -58.58 26.15 -6.68
N ILE A 9 -58.85 27.28 -7.36
CA ILE A 9 -57.81 28.04 -8.04
C ILE A 9 -57.52 29.27 -7.20
N PHE A 10 -56.30 29.35 -6.65
CA PHE A 10 -55.80 30.63 -6.13
C PHE A 10 -55.03 31.32 -7.23
N ASP A 11 -55.54 32.43 -7.72
CA ASP A 11 -54.77 33.32 -8.58
C ASP A 11 -53.86 34.17 -7.70
N MET A 12 -52.57 33.89 -7.80
CA MET A 12 -51.52 34.53 -7.01
C MET A 12 -50.66 35.40 -7.93
N SER A 13 -51.25 36.10 -8.86
CA SER A 13 -50.55 36.94 -9.84
C SER A 13 -49.71 38.07 -9.21
N ASP A 14 -49.91 38.37 -7.92
CA ASP A 14 -49.22 39.40 -7.17
C ASP A 14 -48.59 38.82 -5.89
N ALA A 15 -47.56 37.99 -6.03
CA ALA A 15 -46.68 37.54 -4.92
C ALA A 15 -47.40 37.15 -3.61
N GLY A 16 -48.59 36.57 -3.67
CA GLY A 16 -49.36 36.14 -2.51
C GLY A 16 -48.94 34.74 -2.01
N ALA A 17 -49.00 34.52 -0.69
CA ALA A 17 -48.84 33.23 -0.09
C ALA A 17 -50.18 32.67 0.39
N ALA A 18 -50.47 31.38 0.16
CA ALA A 18 -51.57 30.67 0.79
C ALA A 18 -51.08 30.12 2.12
N THR A 19 -51.71 30.54 3.23
CA THR A 19 -51.43 30.03 4.56
C THR A 19 -52.54 29.11 5.01
N PHE A 20 -52.24 27.88 5.35
CA PHE A 20 -53.16 26.92 5.92
C PHE A 20 -52.86 26.80 7.42
N SER A 21 -53.89 26.92 8.27
CA SER A 21 -53.75 26.82 9.74
C SER A 21 -53.64 25.38 10.24
N ASP A 22 -53.80 24.41 9.37
CA ASP A 22 -53.68 22.99 9.64
C ASP A 22 -52.96 22.30 8.45
N LYS A 23 -52.83 21.00 8.47
CA LYS A 23 -52.14 20.20 7.45
C LYS A 23 -52.80 20.26 6.09
N VAL A 24 -52.01 20.25 5.07
CA VAL A 24 -52.44 20.00 3.68
C VAL A 24 -52.06 18.55 3.33
N THR A 25 -53.03 17.74 2.93
CA THR A 25 -52.79 16.38 2.47
C THR A 25 -52.73 16.38 0.94
N ILE A 26 -51.57 16.03 0.40
CA ILE A 26 -51.32 15.91 -1.02
C ILE A 26 -50.94 14.44 -1.27
N GLY A 27 -51.65 13.76 -2.18
CA GLY A 27 -51.36 12.38 -2.54
C GLY A 27 -50.02 12.26 -3.26
N ASP A 28 -49.41 11.07 -3.23
CA ASP A 28 -48.13 10.77 -3.86
C ASP A 28 -48.12 11.17 -5.36
N GLY A 29 -47.06 11.82 -5.78
CA GLY A 29 -46.86 12.30 -7.14
C GLY A 29 -47.75 13.45 -7.55
N LYS A 30 -48.54 14.02 -6.63
CA LYS A 30 -49.46 15.16 -6.90
C LYS A 30 -48.89 16.52 -6.54
N LEU A 31 -47.80 16.56 -5.75
CA LEU A 31 -47.10 17.82 -5.47
C LEU A 31 -46.26 18.19 -6.68
N VAL A 32 -46.56 19.33 -7.29
CA VAL A 32 -45.84 19.89 -8.43
C VAL A 32 -45.21 21.21 -8.02
N LEU A 33 -43.90 21.32 -8.14
CA LEU A 33 -43.13 22.54 -7.89
C LEU A 33 -42.53 23.00 -9.22
N ASN A 34 -42.87 24.23 -9.63
CA ASN A 34 -42.35 24.82 -10.85
C ASN A 34 -42.48 23.88 -12.07
N SER A 35 -43.68 23.33 -12.29
CA SER A 35 -44.02 22.38 -13.36
C SER A 35 -43.38 21.00 -13.28
N THR A 36 -42.64 20.71 -12.21
CA THR A 36 -42.00 19.39 -11.96
C THR A 36 -42.72 18.69 -10.80
N ALA A 37 -43.18 17.47 -11.04
CA ALA A 37 -43.80 16.66 -10.00
C ALA A 37 -42.74 16.19 -9.00
N VAL A 38 -43.02 16.31 -7.69
CA VAL A 38 -42.25 15.66 -6.63
C VAL A 38 -42.72 14.21 -6.57
N THR A 39 -41.86 13.30 -7.01
CA THR A 39 -42.16 11.86 -7.04
C THR A 39 -41.74 11.14 -5.76
N SER A 40 -40.93 11.80 -4.92
CA SER A 40 -40.51 11.25 -3.63
C SER A 40 -41.68 11.13 -2.67
N THR A 41 -41.74 10.03 -1.96
CA THR A 41 -42.71 9.82 -0.87
C THR A 41 -42.35 10.68 0.35
N ALA A 42 -43.32 10.89 1.23
CA ALA A 42 -43.10 11.60 2.50
C ALA A 42 -42.02 10.91 3.36
N ALA A 43 -41.95 9.59 3.33
CA ALA A 43 -40.91 8.86 4.05
C ALA A 43 -39.49 9.16 3.51
N GLU A 44 -39.32 9.20 2.20
CA GLU A 44 -38.06 9.53 1.55
C GLU A 44 -37.65 11.00 1.79
N LEU A 45 -38.57 11.93 1.78
CA LEU A 45 -38.31 13.34 2.09
C LEU A 45 -37.92 13.51 3.59
N ASN A 46 -38.54 12.75 4.50
CA ASN A 46 -38.26 12.81 5.92
C ASN A 46 -36.88 12.24 6.28
N LEU A 47 -36.18 11.52 5.39
CA LEU A 47 -34.76 11.15 5.60
C LEU A 47 -33.84 12.35 5.68
N LEU A 48 -34.27 13.50 5.15
CA LEU A 48 -33.53 14.76 5.20
C LEU A 48 -33.98 15.66 6.38
N ASP A 49 -34.93 15.21 7.20
CA ASP A 49 -35.39 15.96 8.37
C ASP A 49 -34.26 16.04 9.42
N GLY A 50 -34.07 17.23 9.98
CA GLY A 50 -33.00 17.47 10.95
C GLY A 50 -31.57 17.58 10.37
N VAL A 51 -31.38 17.37 9.08
CA VAL A 51 -30.07 17.56 8.44
C VAL A 51 -29.82 19.05 8.20
N SER A 52 -28.89 19.64 8.96
CA SER A 52 -28.49 21.02 8.78
C SER A 52 -27.16 21.12 8.01
N GLY A 53 -27.06 22.13 7.13
CA GLY A 53 -25.82 22.37 6.37
C GLY A 53 -25.63 21.51 5.12
N LEU A 54 -26.56 20.59 4.83
CA LEU A 54 -26.52 19.79 3.60
C LEU A 54 -26.84 20.67 2.39
N VAL A 55 -25.94 20.68 1.42
CA VAL A 55 -26.11 21.39 0.15
C VAL A 55 -26.09 20.40 -1.02
N GLN A 56 -26.59 20.83 -2.18
CA GLN A 56 -26.61 20.00 -3.39
C GLN A 56 -25.23 19.41 -3.74
N ALA A 57 -24.16 20.18 -3.50
CA ALA A 57 -22.80 19.74 -3.75
C ALA A 57 -22.41 18.50 -2.91
N ASP A 58 -22.94 18.36 -1.69
CA ASP A 58 -22.66 17.22 -0.82
C ASP A 58 -23.38 15.97 -1.32
N LEU A 59 -24.61 16.10 -1.78
CA LEU A 59 -25.33 15.01 -2.41
C LEU A 59 -24.67 14.56 -3.72
N THR A 60 -24.13 15.50 -4.50
CA THR A 60 -23.38 15.19 -5.72
C THR A 60 -22.12 14.41 -5.43
N LYS A 61 -21.37 14.77 -4.38
CA LYS A 61 -20.17 14.03 -3.91
C LYS A 61 -20.55 12.63 -3.43
N LEU A 62 -21.62 12.53 -2.63
CA LEU A 62 -22.09 11.24 -2.12
C LEU A 62 -22.53 10.31 -3.26
N ALA A 63 -23.20 10.85 -4.30
CA ALA A 63 -23.61 10.08 -5.46
C ALA A 63 -22.44 9.55 -6.31
N ALA A 64 -21.24 10.10 -6.13
CA ALA A 64 -20.00 9.63 -6.77
C ALA A 64 -19.26 8.56 -5.97
N VAL A 65 -19.73 8.24 -4.74
CA VAL A 65 -19.18 7.17 -3.92
C VAL A 65 -19.73 5.83 -4.41
N ASP A 66 -18.88 4.99 -4.97
CA ASP A 66 -19.20 3.64 -5.46
C ASP A 66 -18.86 2.52 -4.45
N SER A 67 -18.23 2.91 -3.32
CA SER A 67 -17.91 1.97 -2.24
C SER A 67 -19.17 1.48 -1.54
N THR A 68 -19.21 0.19 -1.26
CA THR A 68 -20.28 -0.41 -0.44
C THR A 68 -20.16 0.03 1.03
N ALA A 69 -21.26 -0.06 1.78
CA ALA A 69 -21.24 0.21 3.21
C ALA A 69 -20.22 -0.70 3.97
N ALA A 70 -20.04 -1.95 3.52
CA ALA A 70 -19.07 -2.87 4.12
C ALA A 70 -17.63 -2.38 3.92
N GLU A 71 -17.30 -1.87 2.73
CA GLU A 71 -15.97 -1.32 2.43
C GLU A 71 -15.69 -0.03 3.21
N LEU A 72 -16.69 0.85 3.33
CA LEU A 72 -16.56 2.07 4.14
C LEU A 72 -16.36 1.73 5.63
N ASN A 73 -17.06 0.73 6.16
CA ASN A 73 -16.91 0.29 7.55
C ASN A 73 -15.53 -0.34 7.85
N ILE A 74 -14.84 -0.88 6.84
CA ILE A 74 -13.44 -1.31 6.98
C ILE A 74 -12.52 -0.11 7.21
N VAL A 75 -12.75 0.97 6.45
CA VAL A 75 -11.91 2.19 6.53
C VAL A 75 -12.10 2.94 7.84
N ASP A 76 -13.31 2.93 8.43
CA ASP A 76 -13.59 3.59 9.71
C ASP A 76 -13.07 2.83 10.94
N GLY A 77 -12.58 1.60 10.76
CA GLY A 77 -12.02 0.77 11.84
C GLY A 77 -13.06 0.06 12.70
N GLY A 78 -14.34 0.16 12.37
CA GLY A 78 -15.41 -0.51 13.11
C GLY A 78 -15.48 -2.02 12.88
N THR A 79 -14.75 -2.54 11.88
CA THR A 79 -14.70 -3.95 11.54
C THR A 79 -13.45 -4.61 12.16
N SER A 80 -13.65 -5.75 12.81
CA SER A 80 -12.52 -6.54 13.36
C SER A 80 -11.57 -6.97 12.24
N ALA A 81 -10.27 -6.93 12.54
CA ALA A 81 -9.25 -7.43 11.63
C ALA A 81 -9.48 -8.91 11.32
N THR A 82 -9.40 -9.28 10.06
CA THR A 82 -9.41 -10.66 9.60
C THR A 82 -7.99 -11.10 9.28
N SER A 83 -7.63 -12.35 9.62
CA SER A 83 -6.37 -12.93 9.18
C SER A 83 -6.39 -13.05 7.65
N THR A 84 -5.41 -12.43 7.01
CA THR A 84 -5.17 -12.60 5.57
C THR A 84 -3.68 -12.77 5.33
N THR A 85 -3.33 -13.52 4.31
CA THR A 85 -1.94 -13.56 3.85
C THR A 85 -1.68 -12.33 2.99
N VAL A 86 -0.76 -11.49 3.45
CA VAL A 86 -0.35 -10.30 2.69
C VAL A 86 0.48 -10.74 1.49
N ALA A 87 0.10 -10.28 0.30
CA ALA A 87 0.76 -10.56 -0.96
C ALA A 87 1.29 -9.26 -1.60
N ASP A 88 2.27 -9.40 -2.51
CA ASP A 88 2.89 -8.25 -3.20
C ASP A 88 1.88 -7.43 -4.04
N ALA A 89 0.77 -8.04 -4.46
CA ALA A 89 -0.30 -7.38 -5.20
C ALA A 89 -1.28 -6.60 -4.31
N ASP A 90 -1.25 -6.81 -2.99
CA ASP A 90 -2.13 -6.11 -2.05
C ASP A 90 -1.77 -4.62 -1.98
N ARG A 91 -2.75 -3.83 -1.58
CA ARG A 91 -2.60 -2.38 -1.49
C ARG A 91 -2.94 -1.87 -0.10
N VAL A 92 -2.23 -0.85 0.32
CA VAL A 92 -2.49 -0.10 1.56
C VAL A 92 -2.91 1.31 1.18
N VAL A 93 -3.93 1.82 1.85
CA VAL A 93 -4.33 3.23 1.74
C VAL A 93 -3.51 4.03 2.74
N LEU A 94 -2.83 5.07 2.26
CA LEU A 94 -2.09 5.98 3.12
C LEU A 94 -2.24 7.43 2.65
N ASN A 95 -1.93 8.36 3.54
CA ASN A 95 -1.90 9.78 3.22
C ASN A 95 -0.48 10.14 2.76
N ASP A 96 -0.33 10.46 1.47
CA ASP A 96 0.90 10.97 0.89
C ASP A 96 0.82 12.50 0.84
N ASN A 97 1.42 13.14 1.82
CA ASN A 97 1.52 14.59 1.92
C ASN A 97 0.18 15.33 1.71
N GLY A 98 -0.89 14.82 2.34
CA GLY A 98 -2.23 15.41 2.26
C GLY A 98 -3.16 14.80 1.20
N THR A 99 -2.65 13.90 0.35
CA THR A 99 -3.45 13.18 -0.65
C THR A 99 -3.58 11.71 -0.26
N MET A 100 -4.81 11.19 -0.27
CA MET A 100 -5.04 9.76 -0.03
C MET A 100 -4.69 8.96 -1.29
N VAL A 101 -3.81 7.99 -1.15
CA VAL A 101 -3.33 7.14 -2.25
C VAL A 101 -3.36 5.66 -1.87
N GLN A 102 -3.39 4.80 -2.86
CA GLN A 102 -3.15 3.37 -2.69
C GLN A 102 -1.69 3.05 -3.06
N VAL A 103 -0.98 2.40 -2.14
CA VAL A 103 0.41 1.99 -2.33
C VAL A 103 0.50 0.47 -2.34
N ALA A 104 1.20 -0.10 -3.31
CA ALA A 104 1.40 -1.54 -3.39
C ALA A 104 2.29 -2.04 -2.24
N MET A 105 2.04 -3.26 -1.75
CA MET A 105 2.90 -3.88 -0.72
C MET A 105 4.34 -4.04 -1.17
N THR A 106 4.61 -4.17 -2.47
CA THR A 106 5.96 -4.15 -3.03
C THR A 106 6.72 -2.86 -2.74
N ASP A 107 6.06 -1.71 -2.81
CA ASP A 107 6.69 -0.41 -2.57
C ASP A 107 6.98 -0.23 -1.07
N ILE A 108 6.05 -0.66 -0.21
CA ILE A 108 6.25 -0.66 1.24
C ILE A 108 7.40 -1.58 1.61
N LYS A 109 7.45 -2.80 1.05
CA LYS A 109 8.54 -3.76 1.23
C LYS A 109 9.89 -3.17 0.82
N THR A 110 9.93 -2.40 -0.27
CA THR A 110 11.13 -1.70 -0.73
C THR A 110 11.54 -0.60 0.25
N TYR A 111 10.59 0.20 0.72
CA TYR A 111 10.84 1.29 1.67
C TYR A 111 11.35 0.81 3.03
N ILE A 112 10.77 -0.26 3.59
CA ILE A 112 11.20 -0.80 4.90
C ILE A 112 12.49 -1.63 4.83
N GLY A 113 13.01 -1.88 3.63
CA GLY A 113 14.13 -2.79 3.40
C GLY A 113 13.70 -4.23 3.67
N GLY A 114 13.57 -5.04 2.65
CA GLY A 114 13.36 -6.49 2.83
C GLY A 114 14.55 -7.07 3.60
N GLY A 115 14.33 -8.05 4.50
CA GLY A 115 15.42 -8.81 5.10
C GLY A 115 16.30 -9.47 4.03
N THR A 116 17.40 -10.13 4.45
CA THR A 116 18.32 -10.82 3.52
C THR A 116 17.58 -11.74 2.55
N SER A 117 17.74 -11.48 1.26
CA SER A 117 17.17 -12.30 0.19
C SER A 117 18.07 -13.50 -0.08
N TRP A 118 17.78 -14.64 0.56
CA TRP A 118 18.58 -15.84 0.44
C TRP A 118 18.45 -16.49 -0.93
N GLN A 119 19.62 -16.75 -1.55
CA GLN A 119 19.72 -17.38 -2.85
C GLN A 119 19.79 -18.90 -2.71
N ALA A 120 19.43 -19.64 -3.77
CA ALA A 120 19.70 -21.06 -3.84
C ALA A 120 21.20 -21.35 -3.70
N VAL A 121 21.55 -22.54 -3.19
CA VAL A 121 22.94 -22.95 -2.97
C VAL A 121 23.76 -22.77 -4.25
N LYS A 122 24.93 -22.11 -4.11
CA LYS A 122 25.88 -21.89 -5.19
C LYS A 122 27.06 -22.83 -5.04
N THR A 123 27.48 -23.41 -6.18
CA THR A 123 28.62 -24.33 -6.29
C THR A 123 29.71 -23.84 -7.24
N SER A 124 29.57 -22.63 -7.74
CA SER A 124 30.49 -21.98 -8.71
C SER A 124 30.41 -20.47 -8.54
N ASN A 125 31.29 -19.75 -9.26
CA ASN A 125 31.34 -18.28 -9.22
C ASN A 125 29.97 -17.65 -9.36
N PHE A 126 29.68 -16.71 -8.48
CA PHE A 126 28.41 -16.00 -8.41
C PHE A 126 28.63 -14.52 -8.07
N THR A 127 27.95 -13.63 -8.74
CA THR A 127 27.95 -12.19 -8.40
C THR A 127 26.68 -11.89 -7.62
N ALA A 128 26.83 -11.41 -6.40
CA ALA A 128 25.73 -11.01 -5.55
C ALA A 128 25.25 -9.61 -5.86
N SER A 129 23.98 -9.36 -5.62
CA SER A 129 23.38 -8.02 -5.52
C SER A 129 23.25 -7.60 -4.05
N ALA A 130 23.14 -6.30 -3.80
CA ALA A 130 22.89 -5.78 -2.45
C ALA A 130 21.63 -6.43 -1.83
N GLY A 131 21.71 -6.72 -0.52
CA GLY A 131 20.64 -7.37 0.22
C GLY A 131 20.56 -8.89 0.06
N GLN A 132 21.45 -9.51 -0.72
CA GLN A 132 21.44 -10.97 -0.90
C GLN A 132 22.23 -11.72 0.16
N GLY A 133 21.72 -12.91 0.53
CA GLY A 133 22.43 -13.95 1.28
C GLY A 133 22.70 -15.15 0.37
N VAL A 134 23.90 -15.72 0.45
CA VAL A 134 24.35 -16.78 -0.45
C VAL A 134 24.80 -18.01 0.37
N PHE A 135 24.19 -19.16 0.14
CA PHE A 135 24.68 -20.44 0.63
C PHE A 135 25.78 -20.93 -0.33
N CYS A 136 27.04 -20.93 0.13
CA CYS A 136 28.20 -21.29 -0.66
C CYS A 136 28.62 -22.72 -0.36
N ASN A 137 28.58 -23.59 -1.36
CA ASN A 137 28.99 -24.98 -1.25
C ASN A 137 30.28 -25.21 -2.04
N THR A 138 31.41 -25.25 -1.34
CA THR A 138 32.75 -25.46 -1.91
C THR A 138 33.22 -26.93 -1.85
N THR A 139 32.32 -27.89 -1.59
CA THR A 139 32.68 -29.31 -1.47
C THR A 139 33.51 -29.83 -2.65
N SER A 140 33.13 -29.42 -3.89
CA SER A 140 33.79 -29.91 -5.10
C SER A 140 34.97 -29.04 -5.56
N ALA A 141 34.95 -27.74 -5.30
CA ALA A 141 36.00 -26.79 -5.68
C ALA A 141 35.81 -25.44 -4.99
N ALA A 142 36.93 -24.72 -4.78
CA ALA A 142 36.93 -23.32 -4.42
C ALA A 142 36.26 -22.47 -5.54
N PHE A 143 35.57 -21.40 -5.15
CA PHE A 143 34.99 -20.43 -6.10
C PHE A 143 34.92 -19.03 -5.54
N THR A 144 34.54 -18.07 -6.35
CA THR A 144 34.45 -16.65 -5.98
C THR A 144 33.00 -16.19 -5.86
N LEU A 145 32.66 -15.61 -4.71
CA LEU A 145 31.47 -14.80 -4.51
C LEU A 145 31.85 -13.33 -4.76
N THR A 146 31.43 -12.76 -5.87
CA THR A 146 31.77 -11.38 -6.24
C THR A 146 30.74 -10.42 -5.66
N LEU A 147 31.22 -9.36 -5.00
CA LEU A 147 30.39 -8.30 -4.44
C LEU A 147 29.82 -7.37 -5.51
N PRO A 148 28.76 -6.57 -5.22
CA PRO A 148 28.19 -5.61 -6.15
C PRO A 148 29.23 -4.61 -6.70
N ALA A 149 29.12 -4.22 -8.00
CA ALA A 149 30.08 -3.35 -8.66
C ALA A 149 29.96 -1.86 -8.26
N SER A 150 28.80 -1.41 -7.86
CA SER A 150 28.52 -0.01 -7.50
C SER A 150 27.71 0.05 -6.22
N PRO A 151 28.32 -0.31 -5.09
CA PRO A 151 27.59 -0.36 -3.83
C PRO A 151 27.30 1.05 -3.30
N SER A 152 26.17 1.18 -2.58
CA SER A 152 25.80 2.34 -1.79
C SER A 152 26.08 2.09 -0.31
N ILE A 153 26.26 3.17 0.46
CA ILE A 153 26.44 3.05 1.92
C ILE A 153 25.27 2.27 2.55
N GLY A 154 25.60 1.28 3.36
CA GLY A 154 24.63 0.41 4.02
C GLY A 154 24.23 -0.83 3.22
N ASP A 155 24.68 -0.99 1.97
CA ASP A 155 24.47 -2.23 1.22
C ASP A 155 25.11 -3.41 1.94
N GLU A 156 24.40 -4.53 2.01
CA GLU A 156 24.87 -5.73 2.69
C GLU A 156 24.89 -6.93 1.75
N VAL A 157 25.87 -7.81 1.93
CA VAL A 157 25.94 -9.14 1.34
C VAL A 157 26.29 -10.15 2.41
N SER A 158 25.47 -11.18 2.57
CA SER A 158 25.71 -12.25 3.53
C SER A 158 26.13 -13.54 2.82
N PHE A 159 26.96 -14.36 3.47
CA PHE A 159 27.30 -15.68 2.97
C PHE A 159 27.37 -16.69 4.12
N VAL A 160 27.17 -17.95 3.78
CA VAL A 160 27.25 -19.08 4.72
C VAL A 160 27.97 -20.24 4.05
N ASP A 161 28.91 -20.85 4.77
CA ASP A 161 29.51 -22.13 4.38
C ASP A 161 28.47 -23.25 4.52
N TYR A 162 27.90 -23.65 3.38
CA TYR A 162 26.81 -24.64 3.33
C TYR A 162 27.24 -26.03 3.83
N ALA A 163 28.44 -26.47 3.43
CA ALA A 163 28.90 -27.84 3.65
C ALA A 163 29.97 -27.95 4.75
N GLY A 164 30.50 -26.82 5.27
CA GLY A 164 31.64 -26.84 6.21
C GLY A 164 32.94 -27.20 5.50
N THR A 165 33.22 -26.62 4.34
CA THR A 165 34.36 -27.01 3.50
C THR A 165 35.25 -25.84 3.08
N PHE A 166 35.06 -24.64 3.67
CA PHE A 166 35.90 -23.48 3.37
C PHE A 166 37.34 -23.62 3.82
N ASP A 167 37.61 -24.48 4.80
CA ASP A 167 38.98 -24.82 5.24
C ASP A 167 39.72 -25.68 4.22
N THR A 168 39.01 -26.47 3.42
CA THR A 168 39.57 -27.36 2.40
C THR A 168 39.58 -26.71 1.03
N ASN A 169 38.46 -26.11 0.65
CA ASN A 169 38.24 -25.36 -0.61
C ASN A 169 37.77 -23.95 -0.25
N ASN A 170 38.69 -23.00 -0.18
CA ASN A 170 38.38 -21.67 0.31
C ASN A 170 37.31 -20.95 -0.56
N LEU A 171 36.46 -20.16 0.10
CA LEU A 171 35.64 -19.17 -0.60
C LEU A 171 36.44 -17.87 -0.78
N THR A 172 36.49 -17.35 -2.00
CA THR A 172 37.01 -16.00 -2.27
C THR A 172 35.85 -15.02 -2.34
N ILE A 173 35.93 -13.92 -1.60
CA ILE A 173 35.03 -12.78 -1.75
C ILE A 173 35.68 -11.78 -2.71
N GLY A 174 35.18 -11.73 -3.94
CA GLY A 174 35.69 -10.84 -4.97
C GLY A 174 35.21 -9.41 -4.74
N ARG A 175 36.11 -8.48 -4.60
CA ARG A 175 35.87 -7.06 -4.24
C ARG A 175 35.18 -6.23 -5.33
N ASN A 176 35.21 -6.68 -6.57
CA ASN A 176 34.57 -6.02 -7.73
C ASN A 176 34.88 -4.51 -7.82
N SER A 177 36.16 -4.16 -7.77
CA SER A 177 36.70 -2.78 -7.82
C SER A 177 36.47 -1.93 -6.55
N SER A 178 35.72 -2.38 -5.58
CA SER A 178 35.63 -1.74 -4.27
C SER A 178 36.72 -2.30 -3.32
N LYS A 179 37.09 -1.56 -2.28
CA LYS A 179 37.98 -2.08 -1.24
C LYS A 179 37.27 -3.04 -0.31
N ILE A 180 38.04 -3.91 0.33
CA ILE A 180 37.61 -4.70 1.48
C ILE A 180 38.54 -4.40 2.63
N HIS A 181 38.03 -3.94 3.77
CA HIS A 181 38.85 -3.55 4.95
C HIS A 181 39.95 -2.51 4.60
N GLY A 182 39.67 -1.59 3.67
CA GLY A 182 40.62 -0.58 3.21
C GLY A 182 41.66 -1.08 2.23
N ALA A 183 41.72 -2.38 1.91
CA ALA A 183 42.67 -2.98 0.99
C ALA A 183 42.09 -3.20 -0.41
N ASP A 184 42.95 -3.09 -1.42
CA ASP A 184 42.60 -3.38 -2.82
C ASP A 184 42.83 -4.86 -3.15
N GLU A 185 42.42 -5.75 -2.23
CA GLU A 185 42.58 -7.20 -2.31
C GLU A 185 41.25 -7.91 -2.07
N ASP A 186 41.09 -9.09 -2.70
CA ASP A 186 39.96 -9.98 -2.44
C ASP A 186 40.13 -10.66 -1.07
N LEU A 187 39.03 -10.95 -0.40
CA LEU A 187 39.07 -11.60 0.92
C LEU A 187 38.94 -13.12 0.75
N THR A 188 39.93 -13.86 1.28
CA THR A 188 39.86 -15.32 1.37
C THR A 188 39.21 -15.75 2.68
N VAL A 189 38.16 -16.56 2.60
CA VAL A 189 37.52 -17.19 3.75
C VAL A 189 37.88 -18.66 3.77
N ALA A 190 38.70 -19.04 4.79
CA ALA A 190 39.27 -20.37 4.96
C ALA A 190 38.88 -21.01 6.31
N VAL A 191 37.76 -20.60 6.88
CA VAL A 191 37.25 -21.07 8.17
C VAL A 191 36.03 -21.94 7.95
N GLU A 192 36.07 -23.17 8.41
CA GLU A 192 34.93 -24.09 8.40
C GLU A 192 33.71 -23.46 9.09
N ARG A 193 32.52 -23.64 8.49
CA ARG A 193 31.24 -23.13 9.00
C ARG A 193 31.19 -21.61 9.14
N ALA A 194 32.02 -20.87 8.44
CA ALA A 194 31.95 -19.41 8.45
C ALA A 194 30.59 -18.92 7.94
N ALA A 195 30.03 -17.93 8.64
CA ALA A 195 28.83 -17.23 8.26
C ALA A 195 29.02 -15.75 8.62
N ASN A 196 29.09 -14.90 7.62
CA ASN A 196 29.38 -13.49 7.83
C ASN A 196 28.51 -12.60 6.93
N THR A 197 28.36 -11.35 7.32
CA THR A 197 27.77 -10.30 6.52
C THR A 197 28.80 -9.20 6.29
N LEU A 198 28.98 -8.78 5.05
CA LEU A 198 29.73 -7.58 4.71
C LEU A 198 28.75 -6.42 4.52
N VAL A 199 29.14 -5.24 5.00
CA VAL A 199 28.42 -3.98 4.79
C VAL A 199 29.34 -2.98 4.10
N PHE A 200 28.83 -2.29 3.08
CA PHE A 200 29.58 -1.25 2.39
C PHE A 200 29.47 0.08 3.15
N THR A 201 30.61 0.74 3.32
CA THR A 201 30.71 2.02 4.03
C THR A 201 30.99 3.19 3.07
N ASP A 202 32.17 3.21 2.50
CA ASP A 202 32.64 4.29 1.63
C ASP A 202 33.76 3.80 0.70
N SER A 203 34.35 4.69 -0.11
CA SER A 203 35.47 4.35 -0.99
C SER A 203 36.80 4.18 -0.27
N THR A 204 36.91 4.58 1.00
CA THR A 204 38.17 4.50 1.79
C THR A 204 38.32 3.12 2.41
N GLN A 205 37.31 2.64 3.09
CA GLN A 205 37.27 1.34 3.74
C GLN A 205 36.64 0.25 2.87
N GLY A 206 35.66 0.64 2.03
CA GLY A 206 34.93 -0.29 1.19
C GLY A 206 33.97 -1.17 2.00
N TRP A 207 34.06 -2.46 1.81
CA TRP A 207 33.28 -3.48 2.50
C TRP A 207 33.92 -3.88 3.82
N LEU A 208 33.15 -3.88 4.89
CA LEU A 208 33.58 -4.31 6.23
C LEU A 208 32.75 -5.50 6.69
N LEU A 209 33.37 -6.43 7.44
CA LEU A 209 32.62 -7.50 8.12
C LEU A 209 31.79 -6.89 9.24
N LYS A 210 30.47 -7.04 9.15
CA LYS A 210 29.49 -6.59 10.16
C LYS A 210 29.46 -7.51 11.37
N THR A 211 29.66 -8.83 11.15
CA THR A 211 29.74 -9.85 12.19
C THR A 211 31.07 -10.58 12.07
N LYS A 212 31.69 -10.85 13.22
CA LYS A 212 33.00 -11.49 13.32
C LYS A 212 32.88 -12.84 14.01
#